data_f21d3d14789c10c6377e85265b31a54e
#
_entry.id   f21d3d14789c10c6377e85265b31a54e
#
_cell.length_a   1.000
_cell.length_b   1.000
_cell.length_c   1.000
_cell.angle_alpha   90.00
_cell.angle_beta   90.00
_cell.angle_gamma   90.00
#
_symmetry.space_group_name_H-M   'P 1'
#
loop_
_entity.id
_entity.type
_entity.pdbx_description
1 polymer ?
#
loop_
_entity_poly.entity_id
_entity_poly.type
_entity_poly.pdbx_seq_one_letter_code
_entity_poly.pdbx_strand_id
1 'polypeptide(L)'
;FSEQKAKLDICRKGETIHVKMDMIQCEDGTKKLGIWVRDNAQGLGTITYLDSDSHFGALGHGIHDIDTGELLNISDGTLYLTSVKEIQKGVNGTPGGMEGIIVYNNYNVLGKIKKNTEAGIFGTIDRVDVLFANQTPVQLAKKEEVEEGPAIIRCAVDGEIKEYDILITQVNLWSGEVNKSMTIEVTDQSLLDETGGIIQGMSGSPILQNGRLVGAVTHVLVDDPTRGYGI
;
A
#
# COMPACT_ATOMS: atom_id res chain seq x y z
N PHE A 1 35.64 16.62 31.77
CA PHE A 1 34.81 16.97 30.60
C PHE A 1 34.41 15.65 29.96
N SER A 2 33.19 15.16 30.20
CA SER A 2 32.67 13.95 29.55
C SER A 2 32.49 14.25 28.05
N GLU A 3 32.96 13.36 27.18
CA GLU A 3 32.75 13.48 25.74
C GLU A 3 31.24 13.62 25.46
N GLN A 4 30.87 14.78 24.90
CA GLN A 4 29.51 15.07 24.48
C GLN A 4 29.25 14.54 23.05
N LYS A 5 29.91 13.45 22.67
CA LYS A 5 29.84 12.88 21.32
C LYS A 5 29.27 11.46 21.35
N ALA A 6 28.29 11.23 20.54
CA ALA A 6 27.80 9.88 20.22
C ALA A 6 28.56 9.32 19.02
N LYS A 7 28.86 8.02 19.06
CA LYS A 7 29.36 7.27 17.91
C LYS A 7 28.19 6.51 17.31
N LEU A 8 27.97 6.69 16.02
CA LEU A 8 26.89 6.06 15.27
C LEU A 8 27.50 5.20 14.16
N ASP A 9 27.03 3.99 14.03
CA ASP A 9 27.27 3.12 12.88
C ASP A 9 26.02 3.18 12.00
N ILE A 10 26.18 3.78 10.81
CA ILE A 10 25.09 4.04 9.87
C ILE A 10 25.27 3.11 8.68
N CYS A 11 24.25 2.30 8.37
CA CYS A 11 24.20 1.58 7.11
C CYS A 11 23.60 2.50 6.03
N ARG A 12 24.38 2.85 5.02
CA ARG A 12 23.95 3.65 3.87
C ARG A 12 24.33 2.94 2.58
N LYS A 13 23.34 2.57 1.77
CA LYS A 13 23.53 1.81 0.51
C LYS A 13 24.34 0.53 0.68
N GLY A 14 24.15 -0.17 1.81
CA GLY A 14 24.86 -1.41 2.14
C GLY A 14 26.25 -1.22 2.74
N GLU A 15 26.75 0.01 2.85
CA GLU A 15 28.04 0.32 3.46
C GLU A 15 27.87 0.84 4.89
N THR A 16 28.74 0.40 5.80
CA THR A 16 28.76 0.91 7.18
C THR A 16 29.62 2.17 7.26
N ILE A 17 29.01 3.27 7.67
CA ILE A 17 29.67 4.56 7.86
C ILE A 17 29.72 4.85 9.35
N HIS A 18 30.93 5.14 9.87
CA HIS A 18 31.15 5.52 11.27
C HIS A 18 31.10 7.04 11.42
N VAL A 19 30.14 7.57 12.14
CA VAL A 19 29.94 9.00 12.34
C VAL A 19 30.05 9.34 13.83
N LYS A 20 30.68 10.46 14.12
CA LYS A 20 30.70 11.08 15.46
C LYS A 20 29.86 12.35 15.42
N MET A 21 28.83 12.41 16.29
CA MET A 21 27.96 13.57 16.41
C MET A 21 28.02 14.18 17.79
N ASP A 22 27.96 15.51 17.85
CA ASP A 22 27.84 16.22 19.12
C ASP A 22 26.41 16.06 19.67
N MET A 23 26.31 15.83 20.97
CA MET A 23 25.02 15.77 21.67
C MET A 23 24.68 17.13 22.26
N ILE A 24 23.43 17.54 22.14
CA ILE A 24 22.91 18.77 22.72
C ILE A 24 22.29 18.42 24.08
N GLN A 25 22.68 19.12 25.12
CA GLN A 25 22.03 19.01 26.44
C GLN A 25 20.79 19.86 26.48
N CYS A 26 19.64 19.25 26.78
CA CYS A 26 18.37 19.92 26.94
C CYS A 26 18.19 20.44 28.36
N GLU A 27 17.24 21.37 28.55
CA GLU A 27 16.92 21.97 29.85
C GLU A 27 16.46 20.96 30.90
N ASP A 28 15.85 19.86 30.47
CA ASP A 28 15.42 18.71 31.29
C ASP A 28 16.56 17.78 31.71
N GLY A 29 17.82 18.12 31.36
CA GLY A 29 19.00 17.33 31.66
C GLY A 29 19.23 16.16 30.72
N THR A 30 18.35 15.90 29.74
CA THR A 30 18.53 14.87 28.73
C THR A 30 19.54 15.29 27.66
N LYS A 31 20.19 14.33 27.01
CA LYS A 31 21.07 14.59 25.87
C LYS A 31 20.41 14.07 24.60
N LYS A 32 20.33 14.90 23.58
CA LYS A 32 19.72 14.59 22.29
C LYS A 32 20.71 14.79 21.15
N LEU A 33 20.57 13.99 20.09
CA LEU A 33 21.41 14.10 18.88
C LEU A 33 20.88 15.16 17.91
N GLY A 34 19.63 15.63 18.08
CA GLY A 34 19.00 16.59 17.17
C GLY A 34 18.73 15.99 15.78
N ILE A 35 18.50 14.68 15.71
CA ILE A 35 18.12 13.97 14.49
C ILE A 35 16.69 13.43 14.62
N TRP A 36 16.04 13.32 13.46
CA TRP A 36 14.77 12.59 13.36
C TRP A 36 15.07 11.14 13.02
N VAL A 37 14.41 10.23 13.72
CA VAL A 37 14.51 8.78 13.50
C VAL A 37 13.12 8.21 13.36
N ARG A 38 12.92 7.35 12.36
CA ARG A 38 11.75 6.51 12.22
C ARG A 38 12.16 5.08 12.54
N ASP A 39 11.47 4.47 13.47
CA ASP A 39 11.69 3.08 13.89
C ASP A 39 10.69 2.12 13.22
N ASN A 40 9.61 2.65 12.65
CA ASN A 40 8.62 1.86 11.93
C ASN A 40 7.97 2.65 10.79
N ALA A 41 7.40 1.93 9.83
CA ALA A 41 6.50 2.46 8.81
C ALA A 41 5.13 1.78 8.96
N GLN A 42 4.07 2.57 8.93
CA GLN A 42 2.70 2.10 9.04
C GLN A 42 1.90 2.64 7.86
N GLY A 43 0.90 1.87 7.40
CA GLY A 43 0.02 2.28 6.33
C GLY A 43 -1.22 1.40 6.26
N LEU A 44 -2.24 1.91 5.60
CA LEU A 44 -3.44 1.17 5.20
C LEU A 44 -3.34 0.81 3.74
N GLY A 45 -3.88 -0.34 3.39
CA GLY A 45 -3.95 -0.79 2.01
C GLY A 45 -4.77 -2.06 1.87
N THR A 46 -4.89 -2.52 0.64
CA THR A 46 -5.72 -3.67 0.30
C THR A 46 -4.85 -4.87 -0.08
N ILE A 47 -5.23 -6.06 0.40
CA ILE A 47 -4.69 -7.32 -0.08
C ILE A 47 -5.28 -7.58 -1.46
N THR A 48 -4.41 -7.71 -2.47
CA THR A 48 -4.81 -7.93 -3.85
C THR A 48 -5.24 -9.37 -4.08
N TYR A 49 -4.45 -10.32 -3.58
CA TYR A 49 -4.69 -11.75 -3.74
C TYR A 49 -4.09 -12.55 -2.59
N LEU A 50 -4.62 -13.75 -2.44
CA LEU A 50 -4.08 -14.83 -1.64
C LEU A 50 -4.02 -16.07 -2.53
N ASP A 51 -2.88 -16.76 -2.56
CA ASP A 51 -2.74 -18.02 -3.30
C ASP A 51 -3.00 -19.26 -2.43
N SER A 52 -2.96 -20.45 -3.05
CA SER A 52 -3.19 -21.74 -2.38
C SER A 52 -2.15 -22.07 -1.31
N ASP A 53 -0.97 -21.46 -1.36
CA ASP A 53 0.12 -21.67 -0.42
C ASP A 53 0.17 -20.61 0.67
N SER A 54 -0.92 -19.83 0.81
CA SER A 54 -1.09 -18.74 1.77
C SER A 54 -0.11 -17.57 1.55
N HIS A 55 0.42 -17.38 0.35
CA HIS A 55 1.15 -16.19 -0.01
C HIS A 55 0.20 -15.09 -0.46
N PHE A 56 0.47 -13.87 -0.05
CA PHE A 56 -0.30 -12.71 -0.47
C PHE A 56 0.55 -11.69 -1.23
N GLY A 57 -0.12 -10.93 -2.08
CA GLY A 57 0.35 -9.67 -2.64
C GLY A 57 -0.62 -8.56 -2.27
N ALA A 58 -0.09 -7.35 -2.00
CA ALA A 58 -0.88 -6.19 -1.61
C ALA A 58 -0.27 -4.88 -2.12
N LEU A 59 -1.05 -3.82 -2.10
CA LEU A 59 -0.70 -2.44 -2.46
C LEU A 59 -0.49 -2.17 -3.95
N GLY A 60 0.10 -3.08 -4.72
CA GLY A 60 0.48 -2.85 -6.12
C GLY A 60 1.62 -1.84 -6.32
N HIS A 61 2.18 -1.28 -5.25
CA HIS A 61 3.34 -0.40 -5.22
C HIS A 61 4.17 -0.60 -3.96
N GLY A 62 5.43 -0.20 -3.99
CA GLY A 62 6.32 -0.30 -2.84
C GLY A 62 6.01 0.75 -1.76
N ILE A 63 6.47 0.46 -0.55
CA ILE A 63 6.49 1.42 0.54
C ILE A 63 7.82 2.15 0.48
N HIS A 64 7.76 3.47 0.28
CA HIS A 64 8.92 4.34 0.16
C HIS A 64 9.07 5.22 1.40
N ASP A 65 10.29 5.59 1.72
CA ASP A 65 10.55 6.60 2.72
C ASP A 65 10.13 7.98 2.19
N ILE A 66 9.32 8.70 2.97
CA ILE A 66 8.71 9.96 2.53
C ILE A 66 9.74 11.10 2.36
N ASP A 67 10.86 11.03 3.05
CA ASP A 67 11.88 12.09 3.01
C ASP A 67 12.90 11.85 1.90
N THR A 68 13.25 10.58 1.63
CA THR A 68 14.26 10.22 0.63
C THR A 68 13.67 9.74 -0.69
N GLY A 69 12.39 9.29 -0.69
CA GLY A 69 11.77 8.64 -1.84
C GLY A 69 12.35 7.26 -2.16
N GLU A 70 13.26 6.74 -1.34
CA GLU A 70 13.87 5.43 -1.56
C GLU A 70 12.94 4.31 -1.06
N LEU A 71 12.94 3.17 -1.76
CA LEU A 71 12.19 1.98 -1.34
C LEU A 71 12.69 1.52 0.03
N LEU A 72 11.77 1.37 1.00
CA LEU A 72 12.15 0.92 2.34
C LEU A 72 12.64 -0.53 2.31
N ASN A 73 13.81 -0.74 2.86
CA ASN A 73 14.31 -2.09 3.10
C ASN A 73 13.67 -2.65 4.38
N ILE A 74 12.70 -3.55 4.21
CA ILE A 74 11.95 -4.15 5.31
C ILE A 74 12.69 -5.40 5.76
N SER A 75 13.12 -5.43 7.02
CA SER A 75 13.70 -6.62 7.65
C SER A 75 12.62 -7.51 8.28
N ASP A 76 11.53 -6.91 8.76
CA ASP A 76 10.38 -7.59 9.35
C ASP A 76 9.15 -6.70 9.19
N GLY A 77 8.00 -7.32 8.94
CA GLY A 77 6.73 -6.61 8.81
C GLY A 77 5.56 -7.49 9.24
N THR A 78 4.59 -6.88 9.90
CA THR A 78 3.38 -7.57 10.36
C THR A 78 2.16 -7.01 9.65
N LEU A 79 1.34 -7.91 9.14
CA LEU A 79 0.05 -7.60 8.55
C LEU A 79 -1.04 -7.70 9.62
N TYR A 80 -1.82 -6.64 9.79
CA TYR A 80 -2.92 -6.57 10.74
C TYR A 80 -4.25 -6.39 10.04
N LEU A 81 -5.29 -7.04 10.57
CA LEU A 81 -6.66 -6.70 10.22
C LEU A 81 -6.99 -5.31 10.76
N THR A 82 -7.52 -4.47 9.90
CA THR A 82 -7.87 -3.09 10.24
C THR A 82 -9.30 -2.80 9.82
N SER A 83 -10.00 -2.00 10.60
CA SER A 83 -11.32 -1.49 10.26
C SER A 83 -11.22 -0.04 9.78
N VAL A 84 -11.86 0.25 8.65
CA VAL A 84 -12.08 1.62 8.19
C VAL A 84 -13.02 2.32 9.18
N LYS A 85 -12.67 3.53 9.58
CA LYS A 85 -13.45 4.36 10.53
C LYS A 85 -14.06 5.57 9.86
N GLU A 86 -13.34 6.16 8.94
CA GLU A 86 -13.75 7.38 8.27
C GLU A 86 -13.17 7.39 6.84
N ILE A 87 -13.92 8.01 5.94
CA ILE A 87 -13.50 8.25 4.56
C ILE A 87 -13.42 9.76 4.36
N GLN A 88 -12.25 10.23 3.97
CA GLN A 88 -12.07 11.57 3.45
C GLN A 88 -12.27 11.53 1.95
N LYS A 89 -13.31 12.20 1.48
CA LYS A 89 -13.65 12.26 0.04
C LYS A 89 -12.57 12.99 -0.74
N GLY A 90 -12.15 12.40 -1.86
CA GLY A 90 -11.23 13.03 -2.80
C GLY A 90 -11.90 14.14 -3.61
N VAL A 91 -11.14 15.19 -3.87
CA VAL A 91 -11.51 16.27 -4.79
C VAL A 91 -10.28 16.64 -5.64
N ASN A 92 -10.51 17.33 -6.76
CA ASN A 92 -9.41 17.76 -7.63
C ASN A 92 -8.33 18.52 -6.83
N GLY A 93 -7.09 18.10 -6.96
CA GLY A 93 -5.94 18.66 -6.27
C GLY A 93 -5.74 18.16 -4.82
N THR A 94 -6.69 17.38 -4.28
CA THR A 94 -6.59 16.82 -2.92
C THR A 94 -7.09 15.38 -2.93
N PRO A 95 -6.19 14.39 -2.96
CA PRO A 95 -6.58 13.00 -2.86
C PRO A 95 -7.31 12.71 -1.55
N GLY A 96 -8.37 11.93 -1.63
CA GLY A 96 -9.04 11.43 -0.44
C GLY A 96 -8.27 10.31 0.24
N GLY A 97 -8.77 9.82 1.37
CA GLY A 97 -8.14 8.75 2.11
C GLY A 97 -9.09 7.99 3.02
N MET A 98 -8.74 6.76 3.32
CA MET A 98 -9.36 5.97 4.38
C MET A 98 -8.59 6.18 5.67
N GLU A 99 -9.31 6.49 6.74
CA GLU A 99 -8.77 6.48 8.10
C GLU A 99 -9.18 5.18 8.80
N GLY A 100 -8.22 4.51 9.40
CA GLY A 100 -8.44 3.26 10.12
C GLY A 100 -7.68 3.22 11.43
N ILE A 101 -8.10 2.32 12.32
CA ILE A 101 -7.42 2.07 13.58
C ILE A 101 -6.73 0.72 13.53
N ILE A 102 -5.43 0.72 13.66
CA ILE A 102 -4.65 -0.50 13.83
C ILE A 102 -4.61 -0.83 15.32
N VAL A 103 -5.22 -1.93 15.70
CA VAL A 103 -5.16 -2.43 17.08
C VAL A 103 -4.08 -3.49 17.15
N TYR A 104 -2.95 -3.13 17.74
CA TYR A 104 -1.78 -4.00 17.88
C TYR A 104 -2.01 -5.06 18.94
N ASN A 105 -2.61 -6.16 18.57
CA ASN A 105 -2.75 -7.36 19.40
C ASN A 105 -2.63 -8.61 18.54
N ASN A 106 -2.36 -9.74 19.17
CA ASN A 106 -2.18 -11.01 18.48
C ASN A 106 -3.43 -11.53 17.76
N TYR A 107 -4.64 -11.06 18.14
CA TYR A 107 -5.88 -11.47 17.51
C TYR A 107 -6.08 -10.81 16.14
N ASN A 108 -5.48 -9.64 15.94
CA ASN A 108 -5.57 -8.88 14.69
C ASN A 108 -4.40 -9.16 13.75
N VAL A 109 -3.40 -9.93 14.17
CA VAL A 109 -2.32 -10.37 13.28
C VAL A 109 -2.88 -11.33 12.25
N LEU A 110 -2.72 -11.00 10.98
CA LEU A 110 -3.10 -11.84 9.83
C LEU A 110 -1.93 -12.64 9.31
N GLY A 111 -0.73 -12.08 9.34
CA GLY A 111 0.43 -12.69 8.76
C GLY A 111 1.67 -11.80 8.79
N LYS A 112 2.66 -12.17 7.98
CA LYS A 112 3.96 -11.50 7.93
C LYS A 112 4.28 -10.99 6.54
N ILE A 113 4.79 -9.76 6.48
CA ILE A 113 5.35 -9.15 5.27
C ILE A 113 6.82 -9.59 5.18
N LYS A 114 7.21 -10.18 4.04
CA LYS A 114 8.56 -10.70 3.81
C LYS A 114 9.36 -9.87 2.82
N LYS A 115 8.65 -9.15 1.93
CA LYS A 115 9.29 -8.35 0.87
C LYS A 115 8.52 -7.07 0.64
N ASN A 116 9.27 -5.99 0.42
CA ASN A 116 8.80 -4.74 -0.15
C ASN A 116 9.51 -4.54 -1.49
N THR A 117 8.75 -4.36 -2.55
CA THR A 117 9.27 -4.20 -3.93
C THR A 117 8.52 -3.07 -4.61
N GLU A 118 8.97 -2.60 -5.76
CA GLU A 118 8.26 -1.59 -6.56
C GLU A 118 6.85 -2.05 -6.99
N ALA A 119 6.61 -3.37 -7.07
CA ALA A 119 5.32 -3.95 -7.44
C ALA A 119 4.39 -4.21 -6.26
N GLY A 120 4.80 -3.91 -5.03
CA GLY A 120 4.00 -4.13 -3.84
C GLY A 120 4.72 -4.84 -2.70
N ILE A 121 3.96 -5.14 -1.66
CA ILE A 121 4.41 -5.95 -0.53
C ILE A 121 3.92 -7.38 -0.66
N PHE A 122 4.77 -8.32 -0.25
CA PHE A 122 4.50 -9.76 -0.35
C PHE A 122 4.86 -10.47 0.94
N GLY A 123 4.12 -11.52 1.25
CA GLY A 123 4.36 -12.29 2.47
C GLY A 123 3.46 -13.49 2.60
N THR A 124 3.19 -13.91 3.83
CA THR A 124 2.34 -15.07 4.14
C THR A 124 1.23 -14.69 5.12
N ILE A 125 0.05 -15.26 4.93
CA ILE A 125 -1.10 -15.12 5.84
C ILE A 125 -1.23 -16.43 6.63
N ASP A 126 -1.33 -16.30 7.96
CA ASP A 126 -1.47 -17.44 8.87
C ASP A 126 -2.96 -17.74 9.21
N ARG A 127 -3.86 -16.77 8.96
CA ARG A 127 -5.30 -16.85 9.32
C ARG A 127 -6.20 -16.70 8.09
N VAL A 128 -6.09 -17.65 7.18
CA VAL A 128 -6.82 -17.67 5.90
C VAL A 128 -8.33 -17.83 6.11
N ASP A 129 -8.72 -18.69 7.04
CA ASP A 129 -10.10 -19.05 7.36
C ASP A 129 -10.99 -17.87 7.77
N VAL A 130 -10.42 -16.86 8.40
CA VAL A 130 -11.17 -15.68 8.89
C VAL A 130 -11.56 -14.72 7.76
N LEU A 131 -10.71 -14.59 6.74
CA LEU A 131 -10.87 -13.55 5.70
C LEU A 131 -11.41 -14.08 4.39
N PHE A 132 -11.12 -15.34 4.06
CA PHE A 132 -11.32 -15.88 2.72
C PHE A 132 -12.27 -17.08 2.66
N ALA A 133 -12.86 -17.49 3.80
CA ALA A 133 -13.74 -18.68 3.90
C ALA A 133 -14.87 -18.72 2.86
N ASN A 134 -15.36 -17.55 2.43
CA ASN A 134 -16.49 -17.43 1.50
C ASN A 134 -16.08 -16.87 0.13
N GLN A 135 -14.77 -16.78 -0.17
CA GLN A 135 -14.30 -16.24 -1.44
C GLN A 135 -14.18 -17.35 -2.48
N THR A 136 -14.72 -17.10 -3.66
CA THR A 136 -14.55 -18.00 -4.80
C THR A 136 -13.18 -17.75 -5.45
N PRO A 137 -12.38 -18.79 -5.73
CA PRO A 137 -11.12 -18.64 -6.43
C PRO A 137 -11.30 -17.97 -7.80
N VAL A 138 -10.45 -17.02 -8.12
CA VAL A 138 -10.46 -16.27 -9.38
C VAL A 138 -9.23 -16.67 -10.19
N GLN A 139 -9.39 -16.88 -11.49
CA GLN A 139 -8.29 -17.16 -12.38
C GLN A 139 -7.47 -15.91 -12.66
N LEU A 140 -6.16 -16.07 -12.82
CA LEU A 140 -5.29 -15.00 -13.32
C LEU A 140 -5.45 -14.88 -14.83
N ALA A 141 -5.52 -13.65 -15.33
CA ALA A 141 -5.34 -13.38 -16.74
C ALA A 141 -3.85 -13.41 -17.11
N LYS A 142 -3.54 -13.75 -18.35
CA LYS A 142 -2.21 -13.49 -18.89
C LYS A 142 -2.07 -12.00 -19.19
N LYS A 143 -0.85 -11.50 -19.16
CA LYS A 143 -0.55 -10.10 -19.42
C LYS A 143 -1.13 -9.61 -20.76
N GLU A 144 -1.07 -10.46 -21.78
CA GLU A 144 -1.55 -10.17 -23.15
C GLU A 144 -3.09 -10.23 -23.28
N GLU A 145 -3.79 -10.68 -22.25
CA GLU A 145 -5.26 -10.76 -22.21
C GLU A 145 -5.89 -9.51 -21.54
N VAL A 146 -5.06 -8.58 -21.06
CA VAL A 146 -5.54 -7.32 -20.49
C VAL A 146 -5.87 -6.35 -21.60
N GLU A 147 -7.10 -5.86 -21.63
CA GLU A 147 -7.62 -5.02 -22.72
C GLU A 147 -8.21 -3.71 -22.17
N GLU A 148 -8.22 -2.67 -23.00
CA GLU A 148 -9.02 -1.48 -22.74
C GLU A 148 -10.50 -1.83 -22.76
N GLY A 149 -11.28 -1.32 -21.79
CA GLY A 149 -12.69 -1.64 -21.69
C GLY A 149 -13.19 -1.78 -20.26
N PRO A 150 -14.45 -2.24 -20.10
CA PRO A 150 -15.06 -2.41 -18.80
C PRO A 150 -14.32 -3.42 -17.93
N ALA A 151 -14.21 -3.10 -16.65
CA ALA A 151 -13.65 -3.94 -15.61
C ALA A 151 -14.29 -3.58 -14.26
N ILE A 152 -13.96 -4.30 -13.20
CA ILE A 152 -14.38 -3.98 -11.84
C ILE A 152 -13.18 -3.93 -10.90
N ILE A 153 -13.31 -3.16 -9.84
CA ILE A 153 -12.44 -3.25 -8.67
C ILE A 153 -13.19 -3.81 -7.48
N ARG A 154 -12.50 -4.56 -6.62
CA ARG A 154 -13.02 -5.00 -5.32
C ARG A 154 -12.34 -4.24 -4.21
N CYS A 155 -13.11 -3.54 -3.39
CA CYS A 155 -12.58 -2.86 -2.22
C CYS A 155 -13.64 -2.77 -1.12
N ALA A 156 -13.19 -2.46 0.10
CA ALA A 156 -14.04 -2.38 1.29
C ALA A 156 -14.00 -0.96 1.85
N VAL A 157 -14.56 -0.01 1.14
CA VAL A 157 -14.57 1.40 1.56
C VAL A 157 -15.48 1.63 2.77
N ASP A 158 -16.58 0.93 2.87
CA ASP A 158 -17.56 0.98 3.97
C ASP A 158 -17.42 -0.18 4.98
N GLY A 159 -16.33 -0.94 4.88
CA GLY A 159 -16.07 -2.11 5.73
C GLY A 159 -16.57 -3.43 5.16
N GLU A 160 -17.32 -3.42 4.05
CA GLU A 160 -17.74 -4.60 3.32
C GLU A 160 -17.07 -4.65 1.94
N ILE A 161 -16.64 -5.84 1.51
CA ILE A 161 -16.06 -6.01 0.17
C ILE A 161 -17.17 -5.90 -0.86
N LYS A 162 -17.06 -4.90 -1.73
CA LYS A 162 -17.97 -4.65 -2.85
C LYS A 162 -17.22 -4.58 -4.16
N GLU A 163 -17.97 -4.80 -5.24
CA GLU A 163 -17.51 -4.64 -6.61
C GLU A 163 -18.00 -3.29 -7.15
N TYR A 164 -17.10 -2.55 -7.77
CA TYR A 164 -17.38 -1.24 -8.36
C TYR A 164 -16.91 -1.20 -9.80
N ASP A 165 -17.74 -0.65 -10.67
CA ASP A 165 -17.45 -0.53 -12.10
C ASP A 165 -16.35 0.48 -12.38
N ILE A 166 -15.41 0.08 -13.23
CA ILE A 166 -14.35 0.93 -13.76
C ILE A 166 -14.19 0.73 -15.27
N LEU A 167 -13.52 1.64 -15.90
CA LEU A 167 -13.05 1.52 -17.27
C LEU A 167 -11.52 1.48 -17.29
N ILE A 168 -10.93 0.46 -17.90
CA ILE A 168 -9.52 0.49 -18.28
C ILE A 168 -9.42 1.34 -19.54
N THR A 169 -8.87 2.55 -19.41
CA THR A 169 -8.81 3.53 -20.50
C THR A 169 -7.55 3.44 -21.31
N GLN A 170 -6.51 2.83 -20.76
CA GLN A 170 -5.24 2.62 -21.45
C GLN A 170 -4.52 1.41 -20.86
N VAL A 171 -3.91 0.60 -21.73
CA VAL A 171 -3.03 -0.52 -21.34
C VAL A 171 -1.64 -0.28 -21.93
N ASN A 172 -0.63 -0.22 -21.06
CA ASN A 172 0.77 -0.04 -21.45
C ASN A 172 1.64 -1.14 -20.81
N LEU A 173 1.56 -2.32 -21.38
CA LEU A 173 2.24 -3.52 -20.86
C LEU A 173 3.78 -3.44 -20.89
N TRP A 174 4.32 -2.49 -21.62
CA TRP A 174 5.75 -2.29 -21.83
C TRP A 174 6.27 -0.98 -21.23
N SER A 175 5.48 -0.36 -20.34
CA SER A 175 5.94 0.81 -19.61
C SER A 175 7.16 0.46 -18.75
N GLY A 176 8.11 1.36 -18.68
CA GLY A 176 9.25 1.21 -17.75
C GLY A 176 8.87 1.34 -16.28
N GLU A 177 7.64 1.80 -15.99
CA GLU A 177 7.09 1.97 -14.65
C GLU A 177 6.15 0.81 -14.33
N VAL A 178 6.62 -0.11 -13.47
CA VAL A 178 5.93 -1.36 -13.15
C VAL A 178 4.52 -1.12 -12.60
N ASN A 179 4.33 -0.08 -11.80
CA ASN A 179 3.08 0.23 -11.11
C ASN A 179 2.15 1.20 -11.86
N LYS A 180 2.38 1.41 -13.17
CA LYS A 180 1.56 2.22 -14.07
C LYS A 180 1.34 1.53 -15.42
N SER A 181 1.08 0.22 -15.37
CA SER A 181 0.87 -0.60 -16.59
C SER A 181 -0.50 -0.36 -17.21
N MET A 182 -1.44 0.20 -16.48
CA MET A 182 -2.75 0.60 -17.00
C MET A 182 -3.22 1.90 -16.38
N THR A 183 -4.07 2.62 -17.13
CA THR A 183 -4.84 3.76 -16.61
C THR A 183 -6.29 3.32 -16.46
N ILE A 184 -6.88 3.66 -15.33
CA ILE A 184 -8.26 3.31 -14.99
C ILE A 184 -9.08 4.56 -14.67
N GLU A 185 -10.38 4.49 -14.90
CA GLU A 185 -11.37 5.50 -14.56
C GLU A 185 -12.52 4.85 -13.80
N VAL A 186 -12.89 5.42 -12.65
CA VAL A 186 -14.05 4.97 -11.87
C VAL A 186 -15.32 5.45 -12.54
N THR A 187 -16.20 4.52 -12.90
CA THR A 187 -17.49 4.79 -13.53
C THR A 187 -18.68 4.49 -12.63
N ASP A 188 -18.44 3.79 -11.52
CA ASP A 188 -19.45 3.45 -10.53
C ASP A 188 -19.89 4.70 -9.75
N GLN A 189 -21.18 5.06 -9.89
CA GLN A 189 -21.72 6.25 -9.26
C GLN A 189 -21.74 6.16 -7.74
N SER A 190 -21.96 4.96 -7.18
CA SER A 190 -21.98 4.78 -5.72
C SER A 190 -20.62 5.02 -5.10
N LEU A 191 -19.54 4.54 -5.75
CA LEU A 191 -18.17 4.80 -5.30
C LEU A 191 -17.81 6.29 -5.45
N LEU A 192 -18.19 6.93 -6.56
CA LEU A 192 -17.97 8.36 -6.77
C LEU A 192 -18.69 9.22 -5.73
N ASP A 193 -19.93 8.83 -5.38
CA ASP A 193 -20.71 9.54 -4.36
C ASP A 193 -20.10 9.39 -2.96
N GLU A 194 -19.50 8.24 -2.66
CA GLU A 194 -18.91 7.95 -1.36
C GLU A 194 -17.50 8.51 -1.21
N THR A 195 -16.64 8.26 -2.19
CA THR A 195 -15.19 8.55 -2.08
C THR A 195 -14.71 9.67 -2.98
N GLY A 196 -15.48 10.08 -3.99
CA GLY A 196 -15.07 11.03 -5.02
C GLY A 196 -14.13 10.43 -6.07
N GLY A 197 -13.86 9.11 -6.00
CA GLY A 197 -12.97 8.39 -6.90
C GLY A 197 -12.02 7.47 -6.16
N ILE A 198 -10.81 7.31 -6.67
CA ILE A 198 -9.76 6.51 -6.03
C ILE A 198 -9.17 7.30 -4.87
N ILE A 199 -9.11 6.69 -3.68
CA ILE A 199 -8.59 7.31 -2.47
C ILE A 199 -7.44 6.50 -1.86
N GLN A 200 -6.64 7.13 -1.01
CA GLN A 200 -5.58 6.44 -0.27
C GLN A 200 -6.18 5.34 0.61
N GLY A 201 -5.58 4.15 0.57
CA GLY A 201 -6.09 2.92 1.18
C GLY A 201 -6.70 1.95 0.16
N MET A 202 -7.12 2.41 -1.02
CA MET A 202 -7.57 1.54 -2.12
C MET A 202 -6.40 0.90 -2.89
N SER A 203 -5.17 1.32 -2.67
CA SER A 203 -3.98 0.68 -3.26
C SER A 203 -3.96 -0.81 -2.96
N GLY A 204 -3.80 -1.63 -3.99
CA GLY A 204 -3.91 -3.08 -3.93
C GLY A 204 -5.30 -3.63 -4.22
N SER A 205 -6.34 -2.82 -4.34
CA SER A 205 -7.68 -3.30 -4.74
C SER A 205 -7.58 -4.09 -6.05
N PRO A 206 -7.97 -5.38 -6.07
CA PRO A 206 -7.86 -6.21 -7.26
C PRO A 206 -8.74 -5.68 -8.39
N ILE A 207 -8.18 -5.66 -9.60
CA ILE A 207 -8.90 -5.32 -10.83
C ILE A 207 -9.26 -6.62 -11.54
N LEU A 208 -10.55 -6.81 -11.81
CA LEU A 208 -11.04 -7.98 -12.52
C LEU A 208 -11.66 -7.56 -13.86
N GLN A 209 -11.30 -8.29 -14.90
CA GLN A 209 -11.87 -8.15 -16.24
C GLN A 209 -12.27 -9.53 -16.75
N ASN A 210 -13.49 -9.67 -17.27
CA ASN A 210 -14.02 -10.93 -17.74
C ASN A 210 -13.92 -12.08 -16.71
N GLY A 211 -14.09 -11.75 -15.41
CA GLY A 211 -14.04 -12.71 -14.29
C GLY A 211 -12.62 -13.18 -13.93
N ARG A 212 -11.56 -12.54 -14.46
CA ARG A 212 -10.17 -12.86 -14.17
C ARG A 212 -9.46 -11.69 -13.50
N LEU A 213 -8.53 -11.98 -12.61
CA LEU A 213 -7.65 -10.98 -12.03
C LEU A 213 -6.65 -10.49 -13.08
N VAL A 214 -6.71 -9.21 -13.39
CA VAL A 214 -5.87 -8.56 -14.41
C VAL A 214 -4.83 -7.61 -13.81
N GLY A 215 -5.00 -7.21 -12.55
CA GLY A 215 -4.09 -6.27 -11.91
C GLY A 215 -4.58 -5.79 -10.56
N ALA A 216 -4.03 -4.68 -10.11
CA ALA A 216 -4.41 -4.01 -8.88
C ALA A 216 -4.32 -2.49 -9.02
N VAL A 217 -5.18 -1.76 -8.33
CA VAL A 217 -5.11 -0.30 -8.21
C VAL A 217 -3.81 0.09 -7.51
N THR A 218 -3.10 1.08 -8.02
CA THR A 218 -1.83 1.53 -7.46
C THR A 218 -1.85 2.96 -6.97
N HIS A 219 -2.12 3.91 -7.85
CA HIS A 219 -2.05 5.34 -7.56
C HIS A 219 -3.27 6.08 -8.11
N VAL A 220 -3.67 7.13 -7.40
CA VAL A 220 -4.68 8.09 -7.85
C VAL A 220 -4.00 9.23 -8.62
N LEU A 221 -4.69 9.79 -9.60
CA LEU A 221 -4.28 11.07 -10.21
C LEU A 221 -4.73 12.22 -9.31
N VAL A 222 -3.78 13.01 -8.84
CA VAL A 222 -4.05 14.09 -7.86
C VAL A 222 -5.02 15.13 -8.42
N ASP A 223 -4.88 15.46 -9.70
CA ASP A 223 -5.71 16.46 -10.36
C ASP A 223 -7.09 15.94 -10.81
N ASP A 224 -7.28 14.61 -10.79
CA ASP A 224 -8.53 13.95 -11.14
C ASP A 224 -8.68 12.62 -10.39
N PRO A 225 -9.26 12.64 -9.17
CA PRO A 225 -9.40 11.44 -8.37
C PRO A 225 -10.27 10.34 -8.99
N THR A 226 -11.09 10.66 -10.00
CA THR A 226 -11.87 9.63 -10.71
C THR A 226 -10.98 8.70 -11.53
N ARG A 227 -9.72 9.08 -11.74
CA ARG A 227 -8.74 8.35 -12.55
C ARG A 227 -7.51 7.96 -11.73
N GLY A 228 -6.88 6.89 -12.16
CA GLY A 228 -5.67 6.41 -11.51
C GLY A 228 -4.92 5.40 -12.37
N TYR A 229 -3.95 4.78 -11.73
CA TYR A 229 -3.11 3.75 -12.35
C TYR A 229 -3.36 2.38 -11.73
N GLY A 230 -3.03 1.36 -12.49
CA GLY A 230 -2.94 -0.03 -12.05
C GLY A 230 -1.66 -0.70 -12.56
N ILE A 231 -1.27 -1.77 -11.86
CA ILE A 231 -0.18 -2.69 -12.20
C ILE A 231 -0.73 -3.88 -12.95
#